data_d23fe7d555dcf0f833f67233971ffd6d
#
_entry.id   d23fe7d555dcf0f833f67233971ffd6d
#
_cell.length_a   1.000
_cell.length_b   1.000
_cell.length_c   1.000
_cell.angle_alpha   90.00
_cell.angle_beta   90.00
_cell.angle_gamma   90.00
#
_symmetry.space_group_name_H-M   'P 1'
#
loop_
_entity.id
_entity.type
_entity.pdbx_description
1 polymer ?
#
loop_
_entity_poly.entity_id
_entity_poly.type
_entity_poly.pdbx_seq_one_letter_code
_entity_poly.pdbx_strand_id
1 'polypeptide(L)'
;MLQRHPTYRETFDRFRWEIPEHFNIGVACCDRHADGTAKPALLYEDEAAGLVTLSFDDLKRASNRIANLLRGHGVTAGERVGILLPQRPETAMAHLAVYKLGAIALPLFIQFGPEALEHRLQHSGAAALITDAENLPKIEAIRDALPDLRMIFVVDGPSGHLDLAAEMAKASDAFTPVETRADDPAVIIYTSGTTGKPKGALHAHRVLLGHLPGVQVPQAFFPQPGDLFWTPADWAWIGGLLDVLLPSLYFGVPVLASRARKFDPEAAFALMDRHRVRNAFLPPTALKLMRQVRDPRRFGYSMRSIGSGGETLGADMLDWSAETFGFAVNEFYGQTEANLLVANNADLFPIRPGSMGRAVPGHQVAVVSPEGEPLPAGTPGLIAVISPDPVMMLGYWRQPEETAAKFAGDWLLTGDTGHCDEDGYLWFQGRDDDIISSGSYRIGPGDIEDCIMRHEAVLMVAVVGVSDPIRTEAVKAFVLPRPGIAPSDALAADIQAFVRDRLAAYQYPRHVEFVTELPMTATGKIRRKDLRDMEAARRRKGQAG
;
A
#
# COMPACT_ATOMS: atom_id res chain seq x y z
N MET A 1 17.90 9.52 11.14
CA MET A 1 16.54 9.19 11.62
C MET A 1 15.81 10.48 12.01
N LEU A 2 14.47 10.51 11.86
CA LEU A 2 13.67 11.68 12.20
C LEU A 2 13.77 11.98 13.69
N GLN A 3 14.13 13.21 14.03
CA GLN A 3 14.12 13.70 15.41
C GLN A 3 12.90 14.61 15.60
N ARG A 4 12.20 14.44 16.72
CA ARG A 4 11.08 15.31 17.09
C ARG A 4 11.60 16.65 17.56
N HIS A 5 11.09 17.72 16.98
CA HIS A 5 11.28 19.11 17.42
C HIS A 5 9.95 19.71 17.88
N PRO A 6 9.94 20.86 18.59
CA PRO A 6 8.73 21.46 19.12
C PRO A 6 7.66 21.78 18.05
N THR A 7 8.07 22.06 16.82
CA THR A 7 7.16 22.38 15.72
C THR A 7 7.40 21.49 14.51
N TYR A 8 6.38 21.33 13.67
CA TYR A 8 6.51 20.66 12.37
C TYR A 8 7.60 21.31 11.52
N ARG A 9 7.61 22.66 11.46
CA ARG A 9 8.57 23.40 10.65
C ARG A 9 10.00 23.10 11.06
N GLU A 10 10.30 23.12 12.37
CA GLU A 10 11.63 22.75 12.86
C GLU A 10 11.99 21.30 12.58
N THR A 11 11.02 20.38 12.71
CA THR A 11 11.21 18.97 12.40
C THR A 11 11.52 18.78 10.92
N PHE A 12 10.80 19.48 10.04
CA PHE A 12 10.98 19.44 8.59
C PHE A 12 12.31 20.10 8.15
N ASP A 13 12.56 21.32 8.61
CA ASP A 13 13.70 22.14 8.14
C ASP A 13 15.06 21.59 8.62
N ARG A 14 15.09 20.85 9.74
CA ARG A 14 16.32 20.25 10.29
C ARG A 14 16.59 18.84 9.79
N PHE A 15 15.62 18.18 9.22
CA PHE A 15 15.83 16.83 8.69
C PHE A 15 16.80 16.85 7.50
N ARG A 16 17.71 15.88 7.46
CA ARG A 16 18.63 15.65 6.34
C ARG A 16 18.73 14.16 6.08
N TRP A 17 18.76 13.80 4.81
CA TRP A 17 19.02 12.43 4.38
C TRP A 17 20.45 12.02 4.67
N GLU A 18 20.63 10.87 5.26
CA GLU A 18 21.90 10.19 5.47
C GLU A 18 21.83 8.85 4.74
N ILE A 19 22.07 8.89 3.43
CA ILE A 19 22.06 7.69 2.58
C ILE A 19 23.51 7.25 2.39
N PRO A 20 23.93 6.10 2.97
CA PRO A 20 25.29 5.58 2.80
C PRO A 20 25.50 5.10 1.36
N GLU A 21 26.74 5.09 0.90
CA GLU A 21 27.08 4.59 -0.44
C GLU A 21 26.72 3.09 -0.57
N HIS A 22 27.03 2.30 0.46
CA HIS A 22 26.73 0.88 0.53
C HIS A 22 25.60 0.63 1.54
N PHE A 23 24.55 -0.02 1.08
CA PHE A 23 23.41 -0.36 1.91
C PHE A 23 22.73 -1.62 1.40
N ASN A 24 22.50 -2.59 2.32
CA ASN A 24 21.77 -3.82 2.04
C ASN A 24 20.58 -3.95 2.99
N ILE A 25 19.37 -3.99 2.45
CA ILE A 25 18.13 -4.09 3.25
C ILE A 25 18.17 -5.30 4.16
N GLY A 26 18.61 -6.48 3.67
CA GLY A 26 18.65 -7.72 4.44
C GLY A 26 19.57 -7.63 5.66
N VAL A 27 20.73 -7.01 5.50
CA VAL A 27 21.68 -6.76 6.60
C VAL A 27 21.10 -5.74 7.59
N ALA A 28 20.56 -4.65 7.08
CA ALA A 28 20.05 -3.55 7.90
C ALA A 28 18.81 -3.93 8.72
N CYS A 29 17.94 -4.80 8.16
CA CYS A 29 16.73 -5.27 8.83
C CYS A 29 16.92 -6.50 9.72
N CYS A 30 18.05 -7.20 9.62
CA CYS A 30 18.22 -8.48 10.31
C CYS A 30 19.58 -8.60 11.00
N ASP A 31 20.68 -8.67 10.23
CA ASP A 31 21.99 -9.07 10.75
C ASP A 31 22.53 -8.12 11.81
N ARG A 32 22.23 -6.84 11.67
CA ARG A 32 22.59 -5.77 12.60
C ARG A 32 21.99 -5.94 14.01
N HIS A 33 20.86 -6.65 14.12
CA HIS A 33 20.12 -6.88 15.36
C HIS A 33 20.31 -8.31 15.91
N ALA A 34 20.96 -9.19 15.16
CA ALA A 34 21.23 -10.58 15.51
C ALA A 34 22.54 -10.65 16.31
N ASP A 35 22.47 -10.31 17.59
CA ASP A 35 23.59 -10.15 18.51
C ASP A 35 23.72 -11.28 19.55
N GLY A 36 22.94 -12.36 19.40
CA GLY A 36 22.92 -13.50 20.30
C GLY A 36 22.02 -13.33 21.53
N THR A 37 21.31 -12.21 21.65
CA THR A 37 20.39 -11.96 22.77
C THR A 37 19.00 -12.56 22.58
N ALA A 38 18.75 -13.20 21.44
CA ALA A 38 17.45 -13.73 21.03
C ALA A 38 16.31 -12.68 21.07
N LYS A 39 16.66 -11.43 20.71
CA LYS A 39 15.69 -10.32 20.62
C LYS A 39 14.55 -10.69 19.67
N PRO A 40 13.27 -10.58 20.09
CA PRO A 40 12.13 -10.88 19.23
C PRO A 40 12.11 -9.99 17.98
N ALA A 41 11.87 -10.61 16.82
CA ALA A 41 11.76 -9.95 15.52
C ALA A 41 10.39 -10.16 14.87
N LEU A 42 9.85 -11.38 14.97
CA LEU A 42 8.58 -11.74 14.35
C LEU A 42 7.76 -12.60 15.31
N LEU A 43 6.53 -12.18 15.56
CA LEU A 43 5.49 -12.97 16.19
C LEU A 43 4.55 -13.45 15.11
N TYR A 44 4.32 -14.75 15.02
CA TYR A 44 3.43 -15.33 14.03
C TYR A 44 2.30 -16.07 14.73
N GLU A 45 1.07 -15.63 14.51
CA GLU A 45 -0.11 -16.35 14.99
C GLU A 45 -0.65 -17.24 13.87
N ASP A 46 -0.54 -18.54 14.09
CA ASP A 46 -1.08 -19.58 13.22
C ASP A 46 -2.25 -20.29 13.91
N GLU A 47 -3.34 -20.55 13.19
CA GLU A 47 -4.53 -21.19 13.76
C GLU A 47 -4.25 -22.60 14.30
N ALA A 48 -3.29 -23.32 13.71
CA ALA A 48 -2.95 -24.69 14.06
C ALA A 48 -1.79 -24.79 15.06
N ALA A 49 -0.75 -23.96 14.87
CA ALA A 49 0.48 -23.99 15.68
C ALA A 49 0.46 -23.03 16.89
N GLY A 50 -0.52 -22.13 16.98
CA GLY A 50 -0.57 -21.08 17.98
C GLY A 50 0.46 -19.97 17.71
N LEU A 51 0.94 -19.31 18.77
CA LEU A 51 1.92 -18.21 18.64
C LEU A 51 3.33 -18.76 18.54
N VAL A 52 4.00 -18.46 17.42
CA VAL A 52 5.43 -18.72 17.19
C VAL A 52 6.19 -17.39 17.26
N THR A 53 7.24 -17.34 18.07
CA THR A 53 8.12 -16.16 18.15
C THR A 53 9.48 -16.50 17.57
N LEU A 54 9.94 -15.67 16.63
CA LEU A 54 11.26 -15.77 16.02
C LEU A 54 12.10 -14.55 16.43
N SER A 55 13.33 -14.82 16.84
CA SER A 55 14.33 -13.79 17.13
C SER A 55 15.01 -13.29 15.85
N PHE A 56 15.73 -12.17 15.94
CA PHE A 56 16.61 -11.72 14.86
C PHE A 56 17.70 -12.75 14.56
N ASP A 57 18.18 -13.49 15.56
CA ASP A 57 19.15 -14.57 15.38
C ASP A 57 18.54 -15.73 14.56
N ASP A 58 17.26 -16.07 14.81
CA ASP A 58 16.54 -17.08 14.01
C ASP A 58 16.34 -16.64 12.58
N LEU A 59 15.89 -15.38 12.36
CA LEU A 59 15.73 -14.83 11.03
C LEU A 59 17.06 -14.78 10.26
N LYS A 60 18.16 -14.42 10.94
CA LYS A 60 19.49 -14.41 10.34
C LYS A 60 19.90 -15.79 9.85
N ARG A 61 19.83 -16.81 10.73
CA ARG A 61 20.19 -18.19 10.37
C ARG A 61 19.31 -18.71 9.23
N ALA A 62 17.99 -18.50 9.30
CA ALA A 62 17.07 -18.97 8.29
C ALA A 62 17.27 -18.26 6.93
N SER A 63 17.36 -16.94 6.93
CA SER A 63 17.60 -16.19 5.69
C SER A 63 18.97 -16.47 5.07
N ASN A 64 20.00 -16.73 5.88
CA ASN A 64 21.31 -17.15 5.40
C ASN A 64 21.24 -18.54 4.69
N ARG A 65 20.48 -19.49 5.25
CA ARG A 65 20.25 -20.79 4.61
C ARG A 65 19.54 -20.64 3.28
N ILE A 66 18.47 -19.84 3.22
CA ILE A 66 17.75 -19.57 1.95
C ILE A 66 18.68 -18.88 0.95
N ALA A 67 19.50 -17.90 1.36
CA ALA A 67 20.45 -17.24 0.47
C ALA A 67 21.48 -18.22 -0.10
N ASN A 68 22.00 -19.14 0.75
CA ASN A 68 22.89 -20.21 0.30
C ASN A 68 22.20 -21.17 -0.69
N LEU A 69 20.93 -21.51 -0.46
CA LEU A 69 20.15 -22.34 -1.38
C LEU A 69 19.99 -21.66 -2.74
N LEU A 70 19.51 -20.43 -2.75
CA LEU A 70 19.33 -19.66 -3.98
C LEU A 70 20.65 -19.58 -4.77
N ARG A 71 21.75 -19.24 -4.10
CA ARG A 71 23.09 -19.20 -4.69
C ARG A 71 23.56 -20.56 -5.19
N GLY A 72 23.35 -21.62 -4.41
CA GLY A 72 23.70 -22.99 -4.76
C GLY A 72 22.98 -23.51 -6.01
N HIS A 73 21.76 -23.04 -6.24
CA HIS A 73 20.97 -23.30 -7.45
C HIS A 73 21.19 -22.26 -8.56
N GLY A 74 22.23 -21.43 -8.47
CA GLY A 74 22.68 -20.54 -9.54
C GLY A 74 21.91 -19.22 -9.62
N VAL A 75 21.21 -18.79 -8.57
CA VAL A 75 20.69 -17.41 -8.50
C VAL A 75 21.83 -16.46 -8.13
N THR A 76 22.00 -15.42 -8.94
CA THR A 76 23.06 -14.40 -8.79
C THR A 76 22.47 -13.03 -8.45
N ALA A 77 23.34 -12.10 -8.06
CA ALA A 77 22.94 -10.70 -7.83
C ALA A 77 22.26 -10.11 -9.08
N GLY A 78 21.22 -9.32 -8.88
CA GLY A 78 20.40 -8.72 -9.94
C GLY A 78 19.34 -9.65 -10.57
N GLU A 79 19.34 -10.96 -10.29
CA GLU A 79 18.26 -11.85 -10.73
C GLU A 79 17.00 -11.69 -9.86
N ARG A 80 15.85 -11.97 -10.41
CA ARG A 80 14.54 -11.79 -9.74
C ARG A 80 14.10 -13.09 -9.12
N VAL A 81 13.67 -13.00 -7.86
CA VAL A 81 13.13 -14.12 -7.09
C VAL A 81 11.69 -13.79 -6.71
N GLY A 82 10.75 -14.56 -7.24
CA GLY A 82 9.33 -14.46 -6.88
C GLY A 82 9.07 -14.94 -5.46
N ILE A 83 8.24 -14.22 -4.72
CA ILE A 83 7.79 -14.59 -3.37
C ILE A 83 6.28 -14.56 -3.39
N LEU A 84 5.65 -15.75 -3.52
CA LEU A 84 4.21 -15.94 -3.58
C LEU A 84 3.75 -16.62 -2.29
N LEU A 85 3.76 -15.88 -1.21
CA LEU A 85 3.46 -16.35 0.13
C LEU A 85 2.59 -15.34 0.88
N PRO A 86 1.67 -15.78 1.77
CA PRO A 86 0.96 -14.89 2.69
C PRO A 86 1.89 -14.31 3.76
N GLN A 87 1.34 -13.55 4.71
CA GLN A 87 2.08 -13.17 5.91
C GLN A 87 2.42 -14.42 6.72
N ARG A 88 3.69 -14.81 6.71
CA ARG A 88 4.25 -15.94 7.46
C ARG A 88 5.77 -15.76 7.61
N PRO A 89 6.41 -16.51 8.53
CA PRO A 89 7.86 -16.38 8.76
C PRO A 89 8.71 -16.53 7.50
N GLU A 90 8.39 -17.50 6.66
CA GLU A 90 9.14 -17.78 5.44
C GLU A 90 9.09 -16.62 4.43
N THR A 91 8.04 -15.82 4.44
CA THR A 91 7.94 -14.61 3.62
C THR A 91 9.00 -13.59 4.03
N ALA A 92 9.13 -13.30 5.34
CA ALA A 92 10.16 -12.40 5.84
C ALA A 92 11.57 -12.96 5.60
N MET A 93 11.78 -14.26 5.86
CA MET A 93 13.06 -14.95 5.61
C MET A 93 13.46 -14.90 4.15
N ALA A 94 12.50 -15.11 3.21
CA ALA A 94 12.74 -15.05 1.78
C ALA A 94 13.16 -13.64 1.33
N HIS A 95 12.44 -12.60 1.75
CA HIS A 95 12.81 -11.22 1.47
C HIS A 95 14.23 -10.90 1.95
N LEU A 96 14.54 -11.21 3.21
CA LEU A 96 15.86 -10.97 3.78
C LEU A 96 16.96 -11.72 3.01
N ALA A 97 16.71 -12.98 2.64
CA ALA A 97 17.66 -13.80 1.88
C ALA A 97 17.94 -13.22 0.49
N VAL A 98 16.89 -12.82 -0.23
CA VAL A 98 17.00 -12.23 -1.57
C VAL A 98 17.81 -10.93 -1.51
N TYR A 99 17.55 -10.06 -0.54
CA TYR A 99 18.33 -8.83 -0.38
C TYR A 99 19.80 -9.10 -0.01
N LYS A 100 20.06 -10.05 0.90
CA LYS A 100 21.45 -10.44 1.26
C LYS A 100 22.23 -10.97 0.07
N LEU A 101 21.55 -11.65 -0.86
CA LEU A 101 22.16 -12.17 -2.09
C LEU A 101 22.40 -11.07 -3.13
N GLY A 102 21.89 -9.84 -2.92
CA GLY A 102 21.89 -8.78 -3.92
C GLY A 102 20.95 -9.07 -5.10
N ALA A 103 20.05 -10.03 -4.96
CA ALA A 103 18.99 -10.33 -5.91
C ALA A 103 17.78 -9.41 -5.72
N ILE A 104 16.88 -9.39 -6.68
CA ILE A 104 15.72 -8.50 -6.69
C ILE A 104 14.50 -9.28 -6.24
N ALA A 105 13.87 -8.87 -5.14
CA ALA A 105 12.64 -9.46 -4.66
C ALA A 105 11.46 -9.07 -5.57
N LEU A 106 10.62 -10.06 -5.89
CA LEU A 106 9.38 -9.90 -6.63
C LEU A 106 8.23 -10.41 -5.74
N PRO A 107 7.69 -9.56 -4.85
CA PRO A 107 6.54 -9.93 -4.04
C PRO A 107 5.31 -10.12 -4.92
N LEU A 108 4.60 -11.26 -4.71
CA LEU A 108 3.44 -11.65 -5.49
C LEU A 108 2.26 -11.91 -4.55
N PHE A 109 1.13 -11.28 -4.84
CA PHE A 109 -0.06 -11.39 -4.00
C PHE A 109 -0.74 -12.74 -4.22
N ILE A 110 -1.01 -13.45 -3.11
CA ILE A 110 -1.57 -14.81 -3.14
C ILE A 110 -2.97 -14.91 -3.78
N GLN A 111 -3.72 -13.80 -3.86
CA GLN A 111 -5.03 -13.79 -4.52
C GLN A 111 -4.94 -13.55 -6.04
N PHE A 112 -3.75 -13.36 -6.61
CA PHE A 112 -3.62 -13.32 -8.06
C PHE A 112 -3.99 -14.68 -8.67
N GLY A 113 -4.76 -14.62 -9.75
CA GLY A 113 -5.01 -15.78 -10.60
C GLY A 113 -3.81 -16.10 -11.51
N PRO A 114 -3.82 -17.27 -12.19
CA PRO A 114 -2.73 -17.71 -13.06
C PRO A 114 -2.29 -16.66 -14.09
N GLU A 115 -3.20 -16.06 -14.83
CA GLU A 115 -2.89 -15.05 -15.86
C GLU A 115 -2.15 -13.82 -15.29
N ALA A 116 -2.58 -13.36 -14.11
CA ALA A 116 -1.92 -12.25 -13.44
C ALA A 116 -0.52 -12.60 -12.92
N LEU A 117 -0.29 -13.84 -12.51
CA LEU A 117 1.01 -14.36 -12.10
C LEU A 117 1.92 -14.58 -13.31
N GLU A 118 1.39 -15.13 -14.41
CA GLU A 118 2.12 -15.32 -15.66
C GLU A 118 2.75 -14.01 -16.13
N HIS A 119 1.92 -12.98 -16.28
CA HIS A 119 2.42 -11.66 -16.73
C HIS A 119 3.58 -11.15 -15.86
N ARG A 120 3.47 -11.24 -14.54
CA ARG A 120 4.48 -10.70 -13.61
C ARG A 120 5.78 -11.52 -13.64
N LEU A 121 5.66 -12.82 -13.59
CA LEU A 121 6.81 -13.74 -13.60
C LEU A 121 7.54 -13.70 -14.94
N GLN A 122 6.81 -13.70 -16.06
CA GLN A 122 7.37 -13.62 -17.40
C GLN A 122 8.01 -12.26 -17.66
N HIS A 123 7.29 -11.15 -17.40
CA HIS A 123 7.80 -9.79 -17.65
C HIS A 123 9.01 -9.46 -16.78
N SER A 124 9.03 -9.91 -15.52
CA SER A 124 10.21 -9.74 -14.65
C SER A 124 11.36 -10.64 -15.08
N GLY A 125 11.10 -11.78 -15.73
CA GLY A 125 12.08 -12.82 -15.99
C GLY A 125 12.56 -13.45 -14.67
N ALA A 126 11.60 -13.84 -13.80
CA ALA A 126 11.92 -14.44 -12.50
C ALA A 126 12.66 -15.77 -12.67
N ALA A 127 13.82 -15.89 -12.02
CA ALA A 127 14.69 -17.07 -12.10
C ALA A 127 14.29 -18.17 -11.10
N ALA A 128 13.76 -17.76 -9.95
CA ALA A 128 13.31 -18.65 -8.89
C ALA A 128 11.97 -18.16 -8.31
N LEU A 129 11.22 -19.07 -7.68
CA LEU A 129 9.99 -18.79 -6.97
C LEU A 129 10.00 -19.51 -5.62
N ILE A 130 9.57 -18.81 -4.58
CA ILE A 130 9.26 -19.39 -3.27
C ILE A 130 7.76 -19.27 -3.07
N THR A 131 7.08 -20.39 -2.86
CA THR A 131 5.61 -20.47 -2.77
C THR A 131 5.17 -21.52 -1.75
N ASP A 132 3.87 -21.60 -1.48
CA ASP A 132 3.26 -22.64 -0.65
C ASP A 132 2.48 -23.66 -1.51
N ALA A 133 2.05 -24.75 -0.87
CA ALA A 133 1.31 -25.82 -1.53
C ALA A 133 -0.07 -25.33 -2.04
N GLU A 134 -0.68 -24.32 -1.39
CA GLU A 134 -1.99 -23.79 -1.78
C GLU A 134 -1.91 -22.99 -3.10
N ASN A 135 -0.81 -22.27 -3.32
CA ASN A 135 -0.62 -21.44 -4.51
C ASN A 135 0.11 -22.15 -5.65
N LEU A 136 0.80 -23.26 -5.37
CA LEU A 136 1.55 -24.02 -6.37
C LEU A 136 0.73 -24.42 -7.61
N PRO A 137 -0.53 -24.88 -7.52
CA PRO A 137 -1.34 -25.20 -8.70
C PRO A 137 -1.53 -24.07 -9.69
N LYS A 138 -1.52 -22.80 -9.22
CA LYS A 138 -1.61 -21.63 -10.09
C LYS A 138 -0.35 -21.47 -10.95
N ILE A 139 0.81 -21.84 -10.41
CA ILE A 139 2.09 -21.76 -11.09
C ILE A 139 2.24 -22.92 -12.07
N GLU A 140 1.80 -24.12 -11.69
CA GLU A 140 1.79 -25.29 -12.57
C GLU A 140 0.95 -25.04 -13.83
N ALA A 141 -0.20 -24.37 -13.69
CA ALA A 141 -1.09 -24.03 -14.81
C ALA A 141 -0.45 -23.11 -15.87
N ILE A 142 0.62 -22.38 -15.50
CA ILE A 142 1.32 -21.42 -16.38
C ILE A 142 2.78 -21.77 -16.60
N ARG A 143 3.21 -22.95 -16.15
CA ARG A 143 4.64 -23.33 -16.09
C ARG A 143 5.34 -23.23 -17.44
N ASP A 144 4.67 -23.66 -18.51
CA ASP A 144 5.21 -23.66 -19.88
C ASP A 144 5.43 -22.23 -20.43
N ALA A 145 4.71 -21.24 -19.90
CA ALA A 145 4.88 -19.83 -20.27
C ALA A 145 6.03 -19.12 -19.51
N LEU A 146 6.72 -19.83 -18.61
CA LEU A 146 7.75 -19.27 -17.73
C LEU A 146 9.14 -19.90 -18.01
N PRO A 147 9.76 -19.61 -19.17
CA PRO A 147 11.04 -20.26 -19.54
C PRO A 147 12.21 -19.86 -18.63
N ASP A 148 12.18 -18.66 -18.05
CA ASP A 148 13.25 -18.16 -17.17
C ASP A 148 13.16 -18.74 -15.75
N LEU A 149 11.99 -19.27 -15.34
CA LEU A 149 11.79 -19.83 -14.02
C LEU A 149 12.46 -21.21 -13.91
N ARG A 150 13.66 -21.25 -13.34
CA ARG A 150 14.49 -22.47 -13.27
C ARG A 150 14.14 -23.36 -12.09
N MET A 151 13.66 -22.78 -10.97
CA MET A 151 13.41 -23.50 -9.73
C MET A 151 12.22 -22.96 -8.95
N ILE A 152 11.54 -23.85 -8.25
CA ILE A 152 10.42 -23.55 -7.37
C ILE A 152 10.71 -24.22 -6.02
N PHE A 153 10.69 -23.42 -4.95
CA PHE A 153 10.75 -23.89 -3.57
C PHE A 153 9.36 -23.83 -2.95
N VAL A 154 8.94 -24.91 -2.31
CA VAL A 154 7.63 -25.01 -1.63
C VAL A 154 7.85 -25.12 -0.14
N VAL A 155 7.13 -24.31 0.64
CA VAL A 155 7.35 -24.20 2.10
C VAL A 155 6.60 -25.23 2.92
N ASP A 156 5.57 -25.89 2.36
CA ASP A 156 4.67 -26.80 3.10
C ASP A 156 4.96 -28.30 2.87
N GLY A 157 6.18 -28.65 2.50
CA GLY A 157 6.64 -30.02 2.35
C GLY A 157 6.66 -30.55 0.90
N PRO A 158 6.78 -31.87 0.73
CA PRO A 158 7.05 -32.45 -0.59
C PRO A 158 5.90 -32.23 -1.58
N SER A 159 6.23 -31.72 -2.77
CA SER A 159 5.26 -31.30 -3.80
C SER A 159 5.68 -31.65 -5.22
N GLY A 160 6.75 -32.44 -5.42
CA GLY A 160 7.39 -32.65 -6.71
C GLY A 160 8.42 -31.57 -7.08
N HIS A 161 8.50 -30.50 -6.29
CA HIS A 161 9.50 -29.42 -6.35
C HIS A 161 10.45 -29.48 -5.15
N LEU A 162 11.31 -28.44 -4.99
CA LEU A 162 12.24 -28.37 -3.88
C LEU A 162 11.47 -28.05 -2.57
N ASP A 163 11.54 -28.94 -1.60
CA ASP A 163 11.02 -28.69 -0.25
C ASP A 163 11.94 -27.71 0.47
N LEU A 164 11.45 -26.50 0.75
CA LEU A 164 12.25 -25.45 1.33
C LEU A 164 12.84 -25.86 2.70
N ALA A 165 12.04 -26.47 3.57
CA ALA A 165 12.49 -26.86 4.90
C ALA A 165 13.55 -27.96 4.84
N ALA A 166 13.34 -28.97 3.99
CA ALA A 166 14.30 -30.07 3.80
C ALA A 166 15.62 -29.58 3.20
N GLU A 167 15.57 -28.64 2.25
CA GLU A 167 16.77 -28.06 1.65
C GLU A 167 17.50 -27.12 2.64
N MET A 168 16.77 -26.30 3.39
CA MET A 168 17.35 -25.45 4.45
C MET A 168 18.07 -26.27 5.52
N ALA A 169 17.57 -27.46 5.86
CA ALA A 169 18.22 -28.32 6.84
C ALA A 169 19.63 -28.79 6.40
N LYS A 170 19.90 -28.84 5.10
CA LYS A 170 21.20 -29.20 4.51
C LYS A 170 22.12 -28.00 4.29
N ALA A 171 21.56 -26.79 4.24
CA ALA A 171 22.29 -25.56 3.94
C ALA A 171 23.01 -24.98 5.15
N SER A 172 24.18 -24.40 4.93
CA SER A 172 24.90 -23.65 5.96
C SER A 172 24.11 -22.39 6.35
N ASP A 173 24.11 -22.07 7.65
CA ASP A 173 23.59 -20.81 8.19
C ASP A 173 24.65 -19.69 8.22
N ALA A 174 25.88 -19.96 7.81
CA ALA A 174 26.91 -18.98 7.55
C ALA A 174 26.77 -18.46 6.11
N PHE A 175 26.58 -17.16 5.97
CA PHE A 175 26.48 -16.49 4.66
C PHE A 175 27.15 -15.13 4.76
N THR A 176 27.94 -14.77 3.76
CA THR A 176 28.47 -13.42 3.61
C THR A 176 27.57 -12.66 2.64
N PRO A 177 26.82 -11.67 3.13
CA PRO A 177 25.97 -10.85 2.25
C PRO A 177 26.75 -10.16 1.16
N VAL A 178 26.13 -10.01 0.00
CA VAL A 178 26.69 -9.21 -1.10
C VAL A 178 26.72 -7.75 -0.66
N GLU A 179 27.86 -7.10 -0.88
CA GLU A 179 27.99 -5.67 -0.66
C GLU A 179 27.27 -4.91 -1.79
N THR A 180 26.03 -4.47 -1.50
CA THR A 180 25.22 -3.71 -2.44
C THR A 180 25.39 -2.22 -2.22
N ARG A 181 25.31 -1.42 -3.30
CA ARG A 181 25.17 0.03 -3.21
C ARG A 181 23.74 0.38 -2.81
N ALA A 182 23.56 1.55 -2.22
CA ALA A 182 22.22 2.05 -1.87
C ALA A 182 21.30 2.19 -3.10
N ASP A 183 21.90 2.45 -4.28
CA ASP A 183 21.18 2.60 -5.54
C ASP A 183 21.02 1.30 -6.33
N ASP A 184 21.57 0.17 -5.87
CA ASP A 184 21.38 -1.10 -6.54
C ASP A 184 19.92 -1.55 -6.45
N PRO A 185 19.36 -2.18 -7.50
CA PRO A 185 18.01 -2.73 -7.51
C PRO A 185 17.77 -3.73 -6.39
N ALA A 186 16.62 -3.61 -5.70
CA ALA A 186 16.28 -4.48 -4.57
C ALA A 186 14.91 -5.14 -4.69
N VAL A 187 13.91 -4.43 -5.20
CA VAL A 187 12.54 -4.96 -5.26
C VAL A 187 11.78 -4.41 -6.46
N ILE A 188 10.95 -5.27 -7.09
CA ILE A 188 9.98 -4.87 -8.11
C ILE A 188 8.58 -5.09 -7.56
N ILE A 189 7.79 -4.02 -7.44
CA ILE A 189 6.40 -4.09 -7.02
C ILE A 189 5.51 -3.73 -8.21
N TYR A 190 4.64 -4.67 -8.63
CA TYR A 190 3.73 -4.43 -9.74
C TYR A 190 2.51 -3.62 -9.32
N THR A 191 2.28 -2.51 -10.00
CA THR A 191 1.08 -1.68 -9.82
C THR A 191 -0.07 -2.20 -10.67
N SER A 192 -1.29 -1.97 -10.22
CA SER A 192 -2.52 -2.25 -10.99
C SER A 192 -2.83 -1.13 -11.96
N GLY A 193 -1.93 -0.77 -12.89
CA GLY A 193 -2.10 0.38 -13.78
C GLY A 193 -3.55 0.61 -14.23
N THR A 194 -3.99 1.87 -14.20
CA THR A 194 -5.36 2.28 -14.60
C THR A 194 -5.60 2.11 -16.09
N THR A 195 -4.53 2.04 -16.89
CA THR A 195 -4.57 2.03 -18.36
C THR A 195 -3.67 0.95 -18.95
N GLY A 196 -3.97 -0.34 -18.76
CA GLY A 196 -3.20 -1.40 -19.43
C GLY A 196 -2.68 -2.52 -18.52
N LYS A 197 -1.64 -3.22 -18.98
CA LYS A 197 -1.00 -4.27 -18.19
C LYS A 197 -0.28 -3.69 -16.96
N PRO A 198 -0.24 -4.41 -15.83
CA PRO A 198 0.49 -3.97 -14.64
C PRO A 198 1.96 -3.66 -14.93
N LYS A 199 2.45 -2.53 -14.39
CA LYS A 199 3.83 -2.06 -14.54
C LYS A 199 4.63 -2.42 -13.28
N GLY A 200 5.85 -2.88 -13.43
CA GLY A 200 6.74 -3.19 -12.31
C GLY A 200 7.56 -1.96 -11.90
N ALA A 201 7.23 -1.32 -10.80
CA ALA A 201 8.05 -0.26 -10.22
C ALA A 201 9.30 -0.87 -9.58
N LEU A 202 10.48 -0.54 -10.11
CA LEU A 202 11.77 -1.01 -9.62
C LEU A 202 12.29 -0.06 -8.56
N HIS A 203 12.62 -0.57 -7.39
CA HIS A 203 13.18 0.22 -6.29
C HIS A 203 14.59 -0.25 -5.93
N ALA A 204 15.42 0.72 -5.56
CA ALA A 204 16.76 0.50 -5.02
C ALA A 204 16.71 0.12 -3.54
N HIS A 205 17.84 -0.38 -3.00
CA HIS A 205 17.97 -0.65 -1.57
C HIS A 205 17.66 0.58 -0.69
N ARG A 206 18.03 1.81 -1.12
CA ARG A 206 17.78 3.06 -0.40
C ARG A 206 16.29 3.35 -0.16
N VAL A 207 15.39 2.69 -0.88
CA VAL A 207 13.93 2.87 -0.72
C VAL A 207 13.49 2.68 0.72
N LEU A 208 14.11 1.73 1.44
CA LEU A 208 13.80 1.53 2.87
C LEU A 208 14.14 2.78 3.69
N LEU A 209 15.33 3.37 3.47
CA LEU A 209 15.73 4.59 4.18
C LEU A 209 14.79 5.76 3.88
N GLY A 210 14.33 5.87 2.62
CA GLY A 210 13.35 6.85 2.19
C GLY A 210 11.99 6.70 2.89
N HIS A 211 11.58 5.48 3.23
CA HIS A 211 10.30 5.22 3.93
C HIS A 211 10.34 5.56 5.41
N LEU A 212 11.51 5.53 6.07
CA LEU A 212 11.57 5.62 7.53
C LEU A 212 10.91 6.88 8.12
N PRO A 213 11.14 8.10 7.63
CA PRO A 213 10.42 9.28 8.13
C PRO A 213 8.91 9.18 7.91
N GLY A 214 8.51 8.65 6.74
CA GLY A 214 7.12 8.43 6.37
C GLY A 214 6.41 7.41 7.26
N VAL A 215 7.12 6.47 7.86
CA VAL A 215 6.58 5.58 8.89
C VAL A 215 6.59 6.25 10.25
N GLN A 216 7.67 6.96 10.60
CA GLN A 216 7.80 7.62 11.91
C GLN A 216 6.74 8.68 12.16
N VAL A 217 6.37 9.46 11.14
CA VAL A 217 5.38 10.54 11.28
C VAL A 217 3.98 9.99 11.61
N PRO A 218 3.31 9.20 10.78
CA PRO A 218 1.95 8.74 11.08
C PRO A 218 1.88 7.75 12.24
N GLN A 219 3.01 7.13 12.61
CA GLN A 219 3.09 6.22 13.76
C GLN A 219 3.59 6.92 15.03
N ALA A 220 3.31 8.23 15.17
CA ALA A 220 3.60 9.04 16.35
C ALA A 220 5.05 8.87 16.83
N PHE A 221 6.02 9.15 15.94
CA PHE A 221 7.45 9.01 16.15
C PHE A 221 7.90 7.59 16.52
N PHE A 222 7.41 6.62 15.76
CA PHE A 222 7.89 5.23 15.83
C PHE A 222 9.42 5.14 15.62
N PRO A 223 10.19 4.29 16.33
CA PRO A 223 9.72 3.39 17.39
C PRO A 223 9.71 4.03 18.78
N GLN A 224 8.85 3.49 19.64
CA GLN A 224 8.84 3.77 21.08
C GLN A 224 9.02 2.48 21.88
N PRO A 225 9.49 2.54 23.13
CA PRO A 225 9.65 1.36 23.97
C PRO A 225 8.34 0.55 24.06
N GLY A 226 8.45 -0.76 23.80
CA GLY A 226 7.33 -1.70 23.85
C GLY A 226 6.43 -1.70 22.61
N ASP A 227 6.80 -1.01 21.54
CA ASP A 227 6.05 -1.07 20.29
C ASP A 227 6.06 -2.49 19.69
N LEU A 228 4.91 -2.90 19.19
CA LEU A 228 4.66 -4.07 18.36
C LEU A 228 3.77 -3.62 17.21
N PHE A 229 4.25 -3.79 15.98
CA PHE A 229 3.56 -3.31 14.80
C PHE A 229 2.80 -4.44 14.09
N TRP A 230 1.59 -4.14 13.64
CA TRP A 230 0.74 -5.06 12.90
C TRP A 230 0.03 -4.38 11.73
N THR A 231 -0.31 -5.16 10.71
CA THR A 231 -1.20 -4.77 9.61
C THR A 231 -1.93 -5.99 9.05
N PRO A 232 -3.20 -5.87 8.65
CA PRO A 232 -3.86 -6.89 7.85
C PRO A 232 -3.46 -6.85 6.37
N ALA A 233 -2.74 -5.80 5.93
CA ALA A 233 -2.28 -5.69 4.55
C ALA A 233 -1.22 -6.73 4.23
N ASP A 234 -1.35 -7.37 3.06
CA ASP A 234 -0.39 -8.38 2.59
C ASP A 234 0.99 -7.75 2.32
N TRP A 235 2.05 -8.48 2.65
CA TRP A 235 3.42 -8.04 2.44
C TRP A 235 3.87 -8.09 0.97
N ALA A 236 3.02 -8.54 0.06
CA ALA A 236 3.24 -8.38 -1.37
C ALA A 236 2.99 -6.94 -1.88
N TRP A 237 2.36 -6.09 -1.07
CA TRP A 237 2.11 -4.70 -1.38
C TRP A 237 3.08 -3.78 -0.65
N ILE A 238 3.33 -2.60 -1.24
CA ILE A 238 4.26 -1.62 -0.68
C ILE A 238 3.91 -1.26 0.76
N GLY A 239 2.63 -1.09 1.08
CA GLY A 239 2.15 -0.75 2.42
C GLY A 239 2.47 -1.82 3.46
N GLY A 240 2.22 -3.10 3.17
CA GLY A 240 2.57 -4.18 4.10
C GLY A 240 4.08 -4.39 4.25
N LEU A 241 4.82 -4.29 3.13
CA LEU A 241 6.25 -4.57 3.09
C LEU A 241 7.11 -3.40 3.60
N LEU A 242 6.90 -2.20 3.04
CA LEU A 242 7.77 -1.02 3.25
C LEU A 242 7.20 -0.01 4.25
N ASP A 243 5.94 -0.16 4.70
CA ASP A 243 5.39 0.68 5.75
C ASP A 243 5.34 -0.05 7.10
N VAL A 244 5.40 -1.40 7.10
CA VAL A 244 5.31 -2.20 8.33
C VAL A 244 6.47 -3.16 8.51
N LEU A 245 6.61 -4.20 7.66
CA LEU A 245 7.58 -5.28 7.88
C LEU A 245 9.02 -4.77 7.95
N LEU A 246 9.53 -4.21 6.86
CA LEU A 246 10.94 -3.84 6.76
C LEU A 246 11.32 -2.66 7.66
N PRO A 247 10.51 -1.59 7.81
CA PRO A 247 10.83 -0.52 8.76
C PRO A 247 10.86 -1.00 10.22
N SER A 248 9.93 -1.86 10.64
CA SER A 248 9.93 -2.41 11.99
C SER A 248 11.21 -3.22 12.26
N LEU A 249 11.54 -4.13 11.35
CA LEU A 249 12.78 -4.91 11.44
C LEU A 249 14.02 -4.00 11.42
N TYR A 250 14.02 -2.94 10.58
CA TYR A 250 15.10 -1.96 10.55
C TYR A 250 15.31 -1.27 11.89
N PHE A 251 14.23 -0.90 12.59
CA PHE A 251 14.30 -0.30 13.92
C PHE A 251 14.52 -1.32 15.05
N GLY A 252 14.53 -2.61 14.73
CA GLY A 252 14.66 -3.68 15.73
C GLY A 252 13.40 -3.83 16.57
N VAL A 253 12.24 -3.50 16.03
CA VAL A 253 10.91 -3.67 16.65
C VAL A 253 10.27 -4.94 16.10
N PRO A 254 9.64 -5.76 16.95
CA PRO A 254 8.95 -6.95 16.47
C PRO A 254 7.71 -6.60 15.64
N VAL A 255 7.41 -7.46 14.66
CA VAL A 255 6.21 -7.41 13.83
C VAL A 255 5.31 -8.58 14.18
N LEU A 256 4.01 -8.33 14.27
CA LEU A 256 3.02 -9.40 14.35
C LEU A 256 2.56 -9.77 12.94
N ALA A 257 2.73 -11.03 12.57
CA ALA A 257 2.20 -11.63 11.35
C ALA A 257 0.98 -12.48 11.69
N SER A 258 -0.03 -12.42 10.86
CA SER A 258 -1.22 -13.26 10.98
C SER A 258 -1.74 -13.65 9.61
N ARG A 259 -2.01 -14.95 9.42
CA ARG A 259 -2.58 -15.47 8.19
C ARG A 259 -4.11 -15.40 8.27
N ALA A 260 -4.70 -14.31 7.83
CA ALA A 260 -6.15 -14.21 7.67
C ALA A 260 -6.52 -14.36 6.18
N ARG A 261 -7.36 -15.35 5.82
CA ARG A 261 -7.85 -15.51 4.45
C ARG A 261 -8.81 -14.38 4.04
N LYS A 262 -9.53 -13.85 5.00
CA LYS A 262 -10.45 -12.72 4.87
C LYS A 262 -10.35 -11.86 6.11
N PHE A 263 -10.36 -10.55 5.93
CA PHE A 263 -10.37 -9.63 7.06
C PHE A 263 -11.67 -9.77 7.87
N ASP A 264 -11.52 -10.07 9.15
CA ASP A 264 -12.58 -10.11 10.13
C ASP A 264 -12.32 -9.01 11.17
N PRO A 265 -13.23 -8.02 11.29
CA PRO A 265 -12.98 -6.87 12.16
C PRO A 265 -13.03 -7.22 13.66
N GLU A 266 -13.83 -8.22 14.09
CA GLU A 266 -13.83 -8.67 15.48
C GLU A 266 -12.56 -9.44 15.83
N ALA A 267 -12.12 -10.33 14.92
CA ALA A 267 -10.83 -11.02 15.06
C ALA A 267 -9.66 -10.05 15.11
N ALA A 268 -9.72 -8.94 14.33
CA ALA A 268 -8.69 -7.89 14.36
C ALA A 268 -8.61 -7.21 15.74
N PHE A 269 -9.73 -6.82 16.35
CA PHE A 269 -9.73 -6.27 17.71
C PHE A 269 -9.21 -7.29 18.73
N ALA A 270 -9.66 -8.56 18.65
CA ALA A 270 -9.19 -9.62 19.54
C ALA A 270 -7.69 -9.89 19.42
N LEU A 271 -7.14 -9.82 18.21
CA LEU A 271 -5.72 -9.97 17.93
C LEU A 271 -4.92 -8.80 18.55
N MET A 272 -5.37 -7.56 18.34
CA MET A 272 -4.73 -6.38 18.92
C MET A 272 -4.72 -6.41 20.44
N ASP A 273 -5.78 -6.89 21.09
CA ASP A 273 -5.87 -7.07 22.54
C ASP A 273 -4.92 -8.18 23.01
N ARG A 274 -5.02 -9.38 22.44
CA ARG A 274 -4.27 -10.58 22.83
C ARG A 274 -2.76 -10.37 22.81
N HIS A 275 -2.27 -9.71 21.76
CA HIS A 275 -0.83 -9.49 21.55
C HIS A 275 -0.34 -8.12 22.00
N ARG A 276 -1.22 -7.29 22.57
CA ARG A 276 -0.84 -5.95 23.01
C ARG A 276 -0.23 -5.12 21.88
N VAL A 277 -0.82 -5.19 20.68
CA VAL A 277 -0.39 -4.38 19.53
C VAL A 277 -0.48 -2.90 19.89
N ARG A 278 0.57 -2.15 19.55
CA ARG A 278 0.65 -0.72 19.86
C ARG A 278 0.60 0.16 18.64
N ASN A 279 1.03 -0.37 17.49
CA ASN A 279 1.06 0.34 16.22
C ASN A 279 0.36 -0.49 15.15
N ALA A 280 -0.47 0.13 14.33
CA ALA A 280 -1.07 -0.54 13.19
C ALA A 280 -1.05 0.34 11.93
N PHE A 281 -0.89 -0.31 10.78
CA PHE A 281 -1.33 0.22 9.50
C PHE A 281 -2.64 -0.46 9.12
N LEU A 282 -3.71 0.32 9.07
CA LEU A 282 -5.06 -0.16 8.74
C LEU A 282 -5.56 0.60 7.50
N PRO A 283 -5.72 -0.08 6.35
CA PRO A 283 -6.34 0.55 5.19
C PRO A 283 -7.75 1.09 5.52
N PRO A 284 -8.22 2.18 4.88
CA PRO A 284 -9.53 2.76 5.15
C PRO A 284 -10.67 1.75 5.07
N THR A 285 -10.60 0.80 4.13
CA THR A 285 -11.59 -0.30 4.03
C THR A 285 -11.63 -1.16 5.28
N ALA A 286 -10.48 -1.49 5.90
CA ALA A 286 -10.43 -2.23 7.16
C ALA A 286 -11.06 -1.43 8.30
N LEU A 287 -10.74 -0.13 8.41
CA LEU A 287 -11.34 0.76 9.41
C LEU A 287 -12.88 0.87 9.25
N LYS A 288 -13.37 0.99 8.01
CA LYS A 288 -14.82 0.99 7.72
C LYS A 288 -15.52 -0.29 8.20
N LEU A 289 -14.88 -1.44 8.05
CA LEU A 289 -15.38 -2.70 8.58
C LEU A 289 -15.31 -2.76 10.11
N MET A 290 -14.21 -2.30 10.71
CA MET A 290 -14.02 -2.25 12.17
C MET A 290 -15.04 -1.32 12.84
N ARG A 291 -15.46 -0.24 12.17
CA ARG A 291 -16.54 0.65 12.65
C ARG A 291 -17.88 -0.06 12.85
N GLN A 292 -18.10 -1.17 12.16
CA GLN A 292 -19.35 -1.95 12.27
C GLN A 292 -19.37 -2.88 13.49
N VAL A 293 -18.23 -3.07 14.15
CA VAL A 293 -18.15 -3.90 15.37
C VAL A 293 -18.90 -3.23 16.50
N ARG A 294 -19.81 -3.99 17.09
CA ARG A 294 -20.59 -3.51 18.24
C ARG A 294 -19.71 -3.47 19.49
N ASP A 295 -19.68 -2.31 20.14
CA ASP A 295 -18.89 -2.09 21.36
C ASP A 295 -17.41 -2.54 21.24
N PRO A 296 -16.61 -1.89 20.39
CA PRO A 296 -15.19 -2.26 20.21
C PRO A 296 -14.36 -2.06 21.48
N ARG A 297 -14.83 -1.26 22.45
CA ARG A 297 -14.13 -1.01 23.72
C ARG A 297 -14.16 -2.18 24.69
N ARG A 298 -14.95 -3.23 24.41
CA ARG A 298 -14.92 -4.49 25.19
C ARG A 298 -13.57 -5.21 25.08
N PHE A 299 -12.78 -4.92 24.04
CA PHE A 299 -11.42 -5.43 23.87
C PHE A 299 -10.43 -4.51 24.59
N GLY A 300 -9.48 -5.09 25.31
CA GLY A 300 -8.49 -4.36 26.13
C GLY A 300 -7.24 -3.95 25.34
N TYR A 301 -7.37 -3.55 24.08
CA TYR A 301 -6.24 -3.17 23.22
C TYR A 301 -5.42 -1.99 23.78
N SER A 302 -4.14 -1.95 23.43
CA SER A 302 -3.17 -0.96 23.94
C SER A 302 -2.60 -0.09 22.82
N MET A 303 -3.43 0.28 21.84
CA MET A 303 -3.01 1.03 20.65
C MET A 303 -2.41 2.39 21.04
N ARG A 304 -1.31 2.77 20.39
CA ARG A 304 -0.64 4.06 20.53
C ARG A 304 -0.79 4.91 19.26
N SER A 305 -0.75 4.27 18.11
CA SER A 305 -0.91 4.93 16.83
C SER A 305 -1.52 4.00 15.79
N ILE A 306 -2.28 4.61 14.89
CA ILE A 306 -2.79 3.96 13.69
C ILE A 306 -2.50 4.88 12.51
N GLY A 307 -1.76 4.37 11.53
CA GLY A 307 -1.63 4.99 10.23
C GLY A 307 -2.66 4.41 9.26
N SER A 308 -3.19 5.23 8.36
CA SER A 308 -4.10 4.79 7.29
C SER A 308 -3.77 5.47 5.98
N GLY A 309 -3.85 4.74 4.88
CA GLY A 309 -3.54 5.28 3.56
C GLY A 309 -3.97 4.35 2.43
N GLY A 310 -3.85 4.86 1.21
CA GLY A 310 -4.23 4.15 -0.01
C GLY A 310 -5.60 4.54 -0.57
N GLU A 311 -6.47 5.13 0.26
CA GLU A 311 -7.76 5.73 -0.08
C GLU A 311 -7.99 6.91 0.87
N THR A 312 -8.89 7.83 0.53
CA THR A 312 -9.30 8.92 1.43
C THR A 312 -9.99 8.36 2.68
N LEU A 313 -9.60 8.84 3.84
CA LEU A 313 -10.11 8.34 5.11
C LEU A 313 -11.51 8.89 5.45
N GLY A 314 -11.74 10.18 5.20
CA GLY A 314 -12.99 10.88 5.53
C GLY A 314 -13.07 11.35 6.99
N ALA A 315 -13.81 12.46 7.20
CA ALA A 315 -13.94 13.08 8.53
C ALA A 315 -14.59 12.17 9.58
N ASP A 316 -15.64 11.44 9.18
CA ASP A 316 -16.35 10.51 10.06
C ASP A 316 -15.48 9.42 10.68
N MET A 317 -14.42 9.01 9.95
CA MET A 317 -13.49 7.99 10.43
C MET A 317 -12.51 8.56 11.46
N LEU A 318 -12.16 9.84 11.35
CA LEU A 318 -11.35 10.53 12.36
C LEU A 318 -12.09 10.62 13.69
N ASP A 319 -13.36 11.03 13.67
CA ASP A 319 -14.20 11.11 14.86
C ASP A 319 -14.39 9.73 15.51
N TRP A 320 -14.78 8.73 14.71
CA TRP A 320 -14.94 7.37 15.20
C TRP A 320 -13.64 6.81 15.80
N SER A 321 -12.50 7.08 15.18
CA SER A 321 -11.23 6.57 15.68
C SER A 321 -10.84 7.23 17.01
N ALA A 322 -11.07 8.54 17.14
CA ALA A 322 -10.83 9.26 18.39
C ALA A 322 -11.73 8.74 19.52
N GLU A 323 -13.00 8.45 19.23
CA GLU A 323 -13.92 7.83 20.19
C GLU A 323 -13.51 6.41 20.56
N THR A 324 -13.06 5.60 19.59
CA THR A 324 -12.76 4.18 19.79
C THR A 324 -11.41 3.96 20.43
N PHE A 325 -10.35 4.59 19.92
CA PHE A 325 -8.96 4.35 20.33
C PHE A 325 -8.42 5.43 21.29
N GLY A 326 -9.13 6.55 21.46
CA GLY A 326 -8.68 7.69 22.26
C GLY A 326 -7.75 8.66 21.52
N PHE A 327 -7.54 8.45 20.22
CA PHE A 327 -6.76 9.31 19.33
C PHE A 327 -7.26 9.21 17.89
N ALA A 328 -7.03 10.25 17.09
CA ALA A 328 -7.35 10.24 15.67
C ALA A 328 -6.33 9.40 14.88
N VAL A 329 -6.82 8.65 13.89
CA VAL A 329 -5.96 7.96 12.91
C VAL A 329 -5.19 8.99 12.10
N ASN A 330 -3.90 8.75 11.88
CA ASN A 330 -3.06 9.58 11.03
C ASN A 330 -3.13 9.08 9.58
N GLU A 331 -3.79 9.85 8.73
CA GLU A 331 -3.81 9.57 7.29
C GLU A 331 -2.44 9.84 6.68
N PHE A 332 -2.04 9.02 5.71
CA PHE A 332 -0.84 9.23 4.91
C PHE A 332 -1.10 8.97 3.44
N TYR A 333 -0.28 9.55 2.58
CA TYR A 333 -0.40 9.48 1.14
C TYR A 333 0.92 9.10 0.50
N GLY A 334 0.81 8.31 -0.54
CA GLY A 334 1.87 7.88 -1.44
C GLY A 334 1.36 6.87 -2.45
N GLN A 335 2.23 6.42 -3.31
CA GLN A 335 1.96 5.41 -4.32
C GLN A 335 3.14 4.47 -4.46
N THR A 336 2.97 3.38 -5.21
CA THR A 336 4.06 2.40 -5.40
C THR A 336 5.32 3.05 -5.98
N GLU A 337 5.20 4.06 -6.82
CA GLU A 337 6.30 4.77 -7.46
C GLU A 337 7.08 5.70 -6.51
N ALA A 338 6.40 6.26 -5.50
CA ALA A 338 6.98 7.07 -4.43
C ALA A 338 6.01 7.09 -3.24
N ASN A 339 6.37 6.44 -2.14
CA ASN A 339 5.44 6.17 -1.04
C ASN A 339 5.76 7.00 0.20
N LEU A 340 4.71 7.20 1.03
CA LEU A 340 4.78 7.94 2.30
C LEU A 340 5.30 9.38 2.18
N LEU A 341 4.85 10.08 1.13
CA LEU A 341 5.28 11.45 0.82
C LEU A 341 4.62 12.51 1.73
N VAL A 342 3.38 12.26 2.13
CA VAL A 342 2.54 13.18 2.92
C VAL A 342 1.90 12.40 4.06
N ALA A 343 1.82 12.98 5.24
CA ALA A 343 1.20 12.34 6.38
C ALA A 343 0.63 13.34 7.38
N ASN A 344 -0.38 12.91 8.14
CA ASN A 344 -0.84 13.55 9.34
C ASN A 344 -0.05 13.06 10.57
N ASN A 345 0.08 13.95 11.56
CA ASN A 345 0.56 13.61 12.91
C ASN A 345 -0.02 14.60 13.92
N ALA A 346 -0.97 14.14 14.72
CA ALA A 346 -1.66 14.98 15.72
C ALA A 346 -0.71 15.57 16.78
N ASP A 347 0.46 14.97 17.00
CA ASP A 347 1.47 15.47 17.93
C ASP A 347 2.31 16.64 17.37
N LEU A 348 2.30 16.83 16.05
CA LEU A 348 3.08 17.89 15.38
C LEU A 348 2.22 19.06 14.92
N PHE A 349 1.01 18.80 14.49
CA PHE A 349 0.09 19.83 13.98
C PHE A 349 -1.37 19.32 14.01
N PRO A 350 -2.36 20.23 14.07
CA PRO A 350 -3.77 19.86 14.03
C PRO A 350 -4.12 19.08 12.76
N ILE A 351 -4.83 17.98 12.87
CA ILE A 351 -5.37 17.26 11.73
C ILE A 351 -6.53 18.08 11.15
N ARG A 352 -6.52 18.31 9.84
CA ARG A 352 -7.62 18.93 9.10
C ARG A 352 -8.43 17.84 8.41
N PRO A 353 -9.71 17.64 8.76
CA PRO A 353 -10.53 16.61 8.12
C PRO A 353 -10.56 16.76 6.59
N GLY A 354 -10.30 15.66 5.88
CA GLY A 354 -10.21 15.63 4.41
C GLY A 354 -8.84 15.98 3.83
N SER A 355 -7.90 16.48 4.65
CA SER A 355 -6.51 16.67 4.22
C SER A 355 -5.67 15.44 4.48
N MET A 356 -4.82 15.08 3.53
CA MET A 356 -3.81 14.02 3.69
C MET A 356 -2.71 14.39 4.70
N GLY A 357 -2.67 15.64 5.17
CA GLY A 357 -1.64 16.17 6.05
C GLY A 357 -0.62 17.05 5.34
N ARG A 358 0.62 17.01 5.81
CA ARG A 358 1.74 17.82 5.29
C ARG A 358 2.83 16.91 4.76
N ALA A 359 3.72 17.47 3.93
CA ALA A 359 4.89 16.74 3.43
C ALA A 359 5.69 16.12 4.58
N VAL A 360 6.07 14.86 4.42
CA VAL A 360 6.93 14.19 5.40
C VAL A 360 8.33 14.80 5.36
N PRO A 361 9.00 15.02 6.50
CA PRO A 361 10.35 15.58 6.52
C PRO A 361 11.32 14.81 5.62
N GLY A 362 11.99 15.53 4.73
CA GLY A 362 12.89 14.99 3.72
C GLY A 362 12.30 14.94 2.31
N HIS A 363 10.99 14.87 2.16
CA HIS A 363 10.32 14.88 0.85
C HIS A 363 9.87 16.28 0.48
N GLN A 364 10.19 16.72 -0.73
CA GLN A 364 9.69 17.98 -1.28
C GLN A 364 8.51 17.67 -2.19
N VAL A 365 7.32 17.92 -1.68
CA VAL A 365 6.05 17.69 -2.38
C VAL A 365 5.41 19.01 -2.73
N ALA A 366 4.93 19.14 -3.96
CA ALA A 366 4.23 20.34 -4.43
C ALA A 366 3.03 19.95 -5.30
N VAL A 367 2.17 20.95 -5.52
CA VAL A 367 1.14 20.89 -6.57
C VAL A 367 1.67 21.69 -7.75
N VAL A 368 1.73 21.05 -8.92
CA VAL A 368 2.35 21.62 -10.12
C VAL A 368 1.39 21.63 -11.32
N SER A 369 1.72 22.46 -12.31
CA SER A 369 1.06 22.41 -13.62
C SER A 369 1.49 21.13 -14.39
N PRO A 370 0.83 20.77 -15.50
CA PRO A 370 1.28 19.68 -16.37
C PRO A 370 2.74 19.83 -16.88
N GLU A 371 3.22 21.07 -16.98
CA GLU A 371 4.58 21.40 -17.41
C GLU A 371 5.61 21.34 -16.25
N GLY A 372 5.15 21.10 -15.01
CA GLY A 372 6.01 21.00 -13.81
C GLY A 372 6.25 22.32 -13.08
N GLU A 373 5.47 23.37 -13.38
CA GLU A 373 5.61 24.65 -12.67
C GLU A 373 4.80 24.62 -11.34
N PRO A 374 5.43 24.93 -10.18
CA PRO A 374 4.71 24.99 -8.91
C PRO A 374 3.56 26.00 -8.94
N LEU A 375 2.40 25.59 -8.45
CA LEU A 375 1.19 26.40 -8.42
C LEU A 375 1.01 27.11 -7.07
N PRO A 376 0.38 28.32 -7.07
CA PRO A 376 0.05 29.02 -5.83
C PRO A 376 -0.87 28.21 -4.91
N ALA A 377 -0.82 28.50 -3.61
CA ALA A 377 -1.71 27.89 -2.62
C ALA A 377 -3.19 28.03 -3.02
N GLY A 378 -3.96 26.98 -2.79
CA GLY A 378 -5.37 26.87 -3.16
C GLY A 378 -5.65 26.56 -4.62
N THR A 379 -4.63 26.57 -5.50
CA THR A 379 -4.79 26.27 -6.92
C THR A 379 -4.73 24.75 -7.15
N PRO A 380 -5.75 24.15 -7.76
CA PRO A 380 -5.71 22.74 -8.12
C PRO A 380 -4.68 22.43 -9.22
N GLY A 381 -3.99 21.29 -9.10
CA GLY A 381 -3.02 20.81 -10.07
C GLY A 381 -2.58 19.39 -9.79
N LEU A 382 -1.47 18.95 -10.38
CA LEU A 382 -0.90 17.63 -10.19
C LEU A 382 -0.03 17.59 -8.92
N ILE A 383 -0.25 16.60 -8.07
CA ILE A 383 0.63 16.34 -6.92
C ILE A 383 1.94 15.74 -7.46
N ALA A 384 3.06 16.31 -7.05
CA ALA A 384 4.37 15.89 -7.54
C ALA A 384 5.42 15.91 -6.42
N VAL A 385 6.47 15.12 -6.59
CA VAL A 385 7.63 15.06 -5.70
C VAL A 385 8.91 15.35 -6.49
N ILE A 386 9.78 16.17 -5.93
CA ILE A 386 11.04 16.57 -6.58
C ILE A 386 12.03 15.39 -6.65
N SER A 387 12.71 15.24 -7.78
CA SER A 387 13.78 14.28 -7.98
C SER A 387 15.16 14.96 -7.75
N PRO A 388 16.14 14.26 -7.17
CA PRO A 388 16.08 12.89 -6.64
C PRO A 388 15.47 12.81 -5.25
N ASP A 389 14.72 11.73 -4.99
CA ASP A 389 14.18 11.41 -3.67
C ASP A 389 14.49 9.93 -3.32
N PRO A 390 14.93 9.60 -2.08
CA PRO A 390 15.32 8.23 -1.73
C PRO A 390 14.18 7.21 -1.86
N VAL A 391 12.92 7.64 -1.66
CA VAL A 391 11.75 6.76 -1.75
C VAL A 391 11.32 6.49 -3.19
N MET A 392 11.79 7.32 -4.13
CA MET A 392 11.39 7.25 -5.53
C MET A 392 11.90 5.99 -6.21
N MET A 393 11.05 5.37 -7.02
CA MET A 393 11.45 4.24 -7.87
C MET A 393 12.62 4.62 -8.79
N LEU A 394 13.41 3.64 -9.17
CA LEU A 394 14.43 3.79 -10.22
C LEU A 394 13.79 3.94 -11.61
N GLY A 395 12.60 3.43 -11.78
CA GLY A 395 11.80 3.46 -12.99
C GLY A 395 10.90 2.23 -13.11
N TYR A 396 10.12 2.16 -14.16
CA TYR A 396 9.36 0.97 -14.49
C TYR A 396 10.27 -0.06 -15.18
N TRP A 397 10.23 -1.29 -14.67
CA TRP A 397 11.05 -2.41 -15.17
C TRP A 397 10.85 -2.60 -16.69
N ARG A 398 11.94 -2.51 -17.46
CA ARG A 398 11.94 -2.64 -18.93
C ARG A 398 10.98 -1.68 -19.68
N GLN A 399 10.63 -0.54 -19.07
CA GLN A 399 9.70 0.43 -19.66
C GLN A 399 10.26 1.87 -19.51
N PRO A 400 11.34 2.23 -20.21
CA PRO A 400 11.99 3.54 -20.07
C PRO A 400 11.09 4.69 -20.55
N GLU A 401 10.29 4.50 -21.59
CA GLU A 401 9.36 5.52 -22.09
C GLU A 401 8.27 5.85 -21.09
N GLU A 402 7.68 4.83 -20.49
CA GLU A 402 6.68 4.97 -19.42
C GLU A 402 7.26 5.61 -18.15
N THR A 403 8.56 5.35 -17.90
CA THR A 403 9.28 6.00 -16.81
C THR A 403 9.47 7.48 -17.10
N ALA A 404 9.95 7.84 -18.30
CA ALA A 404 10.15 9.21 -18.71
C ALA A 404 8.84 10.02 -18.69
N ALA A 405 7.72 9.40 -19.08
CA ALA A 405 6.39 10.02 -19.08
C ALA A 405 5.87 10.38 -17.67
N LYS A 406 6.51 9.86 -16.60
CA LYS A 406 6.18 10.23 -15.21
C LYS A 406 6.81 11.54 -14.76
N PHE A 407 7.67 12.15 -15.57
CA PHE A 407 8.40 13.34 -15.17
C PHE A 407 8.01 14.57 -15.98
N ALA A 408 7.89 15.71 -15.29
CA ALA A 408 7.87 17.04 -15.89
C ALA A 408 9.06 17.83 -15.28
N GLY A 409 10.12 18.03 -16.03
CA GLY A 409 11.38 18.53 -15.50
C GLY A 409 11.91 17.61 -14.39
N ASP A 410 12.19 18.19 -13.22
CA ASP A 410 12.66 17.46 -12.04
C ASP A 410 11.52 16.88 -11.18
N TRP A 411 10.26 17.06 -11.57
CA TRP A 411 9.11 16.59 -10.81
C TRP A 411 8.62 15.22 -11.29
N LEU A 412 8.59 14.25 -10.40
CA LEU A 412 7.85 13.01 -10.62
C LEU A 412 6.37 13.29 -10.37
N LEU A 413 5.57 13.19 -11.42
CA LEU A 413 4.12 13.37 -11.39
C LEU A 413 3.46 12.11 -10.84
N THR A 414 2.68 12.26 -9.78
CA THR A 414 1.95 11.12 -9.20
C THR A 414 0.81 10.64 -10.10
N GLY A 415 0.26 11.53 -10.91
CA GLY A 415 -0.99 11.32 -11.66
C GLY A 415 -2.23 11.51 -10.79
N ASP A 416 -2.03 12.01 -9.58
CA ASP A 416 -3.09 12.42 -8.67
C ASP A 416 -3.21 13.93 -8.69
N THR A 417 -4.44 14.44 -8.59
CA THR A 417 -4.74 15.87 -8.54
C THR A 417 -5.09 16.30 -7.12
N GLY A 418 -4.79 17.54 -6.80
CA GLY A 418 -5.05 18.10 -5.50
C GLY A 418 -4.70 19.58 -5.42
N HIS A 419 -4.72 20.13 -4.24
CA HIS A 419 -4.21 21.48 -3.96
C HIS A 419 -3.47 21.50 -2.63
N CYS A 420 -2.61 22.50 -2.46
CA CYS A 420 -1.92 22.78 -1.20
C CYS A 420 -2.47 24.07 -0.64
N ASP A 421 -2.80 24.15 0.65
CA ASP A 421 -3.23 25.40 1.27
C ASP A 421 -2.04 26.27 1.73
N GLU A 422 -2.33 27.47 2.25
CA GLU A 422 -1.33 28.43 2.72
C GLU A 422 -0.49 27.91 3.91
N ASP A 423 -1.03 26.95 4.67
CA ASP A 423 -0.36 26.31 5.79
C ASP A 423 0.41 25.04 5.41
N GLY A 424 0.40 24.67 4.12
CA GLY A 424 1.13 23.52 3.59
C GLY A 424 0.42 22.17 3.75
N TYR A 425 -0.90 22.17 4.03
CA TYR A 425 -1.69 20.94 3.98
C TYR A 425 -2.03 20.61 2.53
N LEU A 426 -1.91 19.33 2.19
CA LEU A 426 -2.28 18.80 0.87
C LEU A 426 -3.64 18.12 0.93
N TRP A 427 -4.42 18.36 -0.10
CA TRP A 427 -5.77 17.87 -0.28
C TRP A 427 -5.86 17.08 -1.57
N PHE A 428 -6.27 15.82 -1.47
CA PHE A 428 -6.48 14.95 -2.62
C PHE A 428 -7.85 15.26 -3.25
N GLN A 429 -7.91 15.37 -4.58
CA GLN A 429 -9.16 15.60 -5.32
C GLN A 429 -9.54 14.41 -6.20
N GLY A 430 -8.57 13.63 -6.63
CA GLY A 430 -8.82 12.45 -7.47
C GLY A 430 -7.59 12.08 -8.30
N ARG A 431 -7.76 11.02 -9.08
CA ARG A 431 -6.81 10.69 -10.14
C ARG A 431 -7.02 11.64 -11.31
N ASP A 432 -5.96 12.02 -12.01
CA ASP A 432 -6.09 12.87 -13.20
C ASP A 432 -6.95 12.19 -14.30
N ASP A 433 -6.86 10.86 -14.39
CA ASP A 433 -7.67 10.02 -15.27
C ASP A 433 -9.10 9.76 -14.77
N ASP A 434 -9.42 10.09 -13.51
CA ASP A 434 -10.76 9.97 -12.91
C ASP A 434 -11.50 11.30 -12.78
N ILE A 435 -10.82 12.43 -13.04
CA ILE A 435 -11.44 13.76 -13.00
C ILE A 435 -12.56 13.86 -14.01
N ILE A 436 -13.73 14.25 -13.54
CA ILE A 436 -14.94 14.43 -14.34
C ILE A 436 -14.94 15.82 -14.94
N SER A 437 -14.93 15.90 -16.28
CA SER A 437 -14.96 17.16 -17.02
C SER A 437 -16.41 17.54 -17.35
N SER A 438 -17.08 18.27 -16.44
CA SER A 438 -18.49 18.64 -16.59
C SER A 438 -18.65 20.13 -16.92
N GLY A 439 -18.88 20.44 -18.18
CA GLY A 439 -18.90 21.84 -18.67
C GLY A 439 -17.53 22.48 -18.49
N SER A 440 -17.48 23.60 -17.77
CA SER A 440 -16.21 24.30 -17.45
C SER A 440 -15.56 23.84 -16.15
N TYR A 441 -16.11 22.81 -15.49
CA TYR A 441 -15.65 22.34 -14.19
C TYR A 441 -14.86 21.04 -14.31
N ARG A 442 -13.74 20.97 -13.58
CA ARG A 442 -13.01 19.74 -13.30
C ARG A 442 -13.40 19.26 -11.89
N ILE A 443 -14.08 18.13 -11.81
CA ILE A 443 -14.72 17.63 -10.60
C ILE A 443 -14.02 16.35 -10.16
N GLY A 444 -13.41 16.39 -8.98
CA GLY A 444 -12.88 15.19 -8.33
C GLY A 444 -14.03 14.31 -7.80
N PRO A 445 -14.02 13.00 -8.07
CA PRO A 445 -15.05 12.10 -7.55
C PRO A 445 -15.02 11.99 -6.02
N GLY A 446 -13.87 12.16 -5.38
CA GLY A 446 -13.65 11.92 -3.95
C GLY A 446 -14.58 12.74 -3.05
N ASP A 447 -14.68 14.06 -3.26
CA ASP A 447 -15.54 14.93 -2.45
C ASP A 447 -17.01 14.51 -2.47
N ILE A 448 -17.45 14.03 -3.65
CA ILE A 448 -18.83 13.59 -3.86
C ILE A 448 -19.05 12.24 -3.17
N GLU A 449 -18.10 11.30 -3.31
CA GLU A 449 -18.13 10.01 -2.65
C GLU A 449 -18.14 10.18 -1.13
N ASP A 450 -17.28 11.03 -0.58
CA ASP A 450 -17.24 11.33 0.85
C ASP A 450 -18.54 11.96 1.35
N CYS A 451 -19.16 12.81 0.55
CA CYS A 451 -20.47 13.36 0.88
C CYS A 451 -21.55 12.27 0.91
N ILE A 452 -21.63 11.46 -0.15
CA ILE A 452 -22.65 10.40 -0.27
C ILE A 452 -22.45 9.31 0.80
N MET A 453 -21.23 8.98 1.17
CA MET A 453 -20.93 8.00 2.24
C MET A 453 -21.50 8.40 3.61
N ARG A 454 -21.79 9.67 3.86
CA ARG A 454 -22.45 10.15 5.08
C ARG A 454 -23.96 9.95 5.08
N HIS A 455 -24.55 9.57 3.96
CA HIS A 455 -25.97 9.27 3.86
C HIS A 455 -26.30 7.92 4.51
N GLU A 456 -27.30 7.87 5.40
CA GLU A 456 -27.63 6.70 6.21
C GLU A 456 -27.96 5.43 5.43
N ALA A 457 -28.49 5.56 4.21
CA ALA A 457 -28.83 4.43 3.36
C ALA A 457 -27.63 3.83 2.59
N VAL A 458 -26.47 4.48 2.59
CA VAL A 458 -25.33 4.12 1.72
C VAL A 458 -24.30 3.26 2.47
N LEU A 459 -23.95 2.11 1.90
CA LEU A 459 -22.85 1.26 2.36
C LEU A 459 -21.54 1.61 1.69
N MET A 460 -21.57 1.75 0.34
CA MET A 460 -20.43 2.17 -0.49
C MET A 460 -20.91 2.94 -1.71
N VAL A 461 -20.05 3.76 -2.29
CA VAL A 461 -20.33 4.52 -3.51
C VAL A 461 -19.09 4.65 -4.36
N ALA A 462 -19.29 4.68 -5.67
CA ALA A 462 -18.30 5.08 -6.67
C ALA A 462 -18.88 6.16 -7.57
N VAL A 463 -18.12 7.23 -7.82
CA VAL A 463 -18.54 8.33 -8.68
C VAL A 463 -17.64 8.38 -9.91
N VAL A 464 -18.27 8.49 -11.08
CA VAL A 464 -17.58 8.60 -12.37
C VAL A 464 -18.23 9.64 -13.27
N GLY A 465 -17.45 10.15 -14.24
CA GLY A 465 -17.97 10.87 -15.37
C GLY A 465 -18.62 9.93 -16.38
N VAL A 466 -19.82 10.27 -16.83
CA VAL A 466 -20.47 9.60 -17.95
C VAL A 466 -20.72 10.63 -19.05
N SER A 467 -20.46 10.26 -20.29
CA SER A 467 -20.60 11.18 -21.43
C SER A 467 -21.99 11.86 -21.46
N ASP A 468 -22.01 13.17 -21.58
CA ASP A 468 -23.20 14.03 -21.65
C ASP A 468 -23.11 14.94 -22.88
N PRO A 469 -24.18 15.06 -23.73
CA PRO A 469 -24.13 15.83 -24.97
C PRO A 469 -23.99 17.35 -24.78
N ILE A 470 -24.31 17.86 -23.58
CA ILE A 470 -24.27 19.28 -23.28
C ILE A 470 -23.03 19.64 -22.46
N ARG A 471 -22.60 18.76 -21.54
CA ARG A 471 -21.56 19.05 -20.54
C ARG A 471 -20.25 18.33 -20.78
N THR A 472 -20.10 17.59 -21.87
CA THR A 472 -19.04 16.63 -22.09
C THR A 472 -19.22 15.40 -21.20
N GLU A 473 -19.29 15.59 -19.87
CA GLU A 473 -19.59 14.54 -18.89
C GLU A 473 -20.61 15.01 -17.85
N ALA A 474 -21.43 14.08 -17.37
CA ALA A 474 -22.29 14.25 -16.21
C ALA A 474 -21.78 13.39 -15.06
N VAL A 475 -21.92 13.87 -13.84
CA VAL A 475 -21.59 13.12 -12.63
C VAL A 475 -22.60 11.99 -12.44
N LYS A 476 -22.11 10.74 -12.31
CA LYS A 476 -22.91 9.56 -12.01
C LYS A 476 -22.38 8.85 -10.79
N ALA A 477 -23.26 8.56 -9.82
CA ALA A 477 -22.96 7.78 -8.63
C ALA A 477 -23.50 6.35 -8.76
N PHE A 478 -22.64 5.36 -8.56
CA PHE A 478 -22.99 3.95 -8.35
C PHE A 478 -23.05 3.68 -6.86
N VAL A 479 -24.23 3.41 -6.33
CA VAL A 479 -24.47 3.31 -4.90
C VAL A 479 -24.77 1.87 -4.52
N LEU A 480 -24.00 1.33 -3.59
CA LEU A 480 -24.30 0.07 -2.90
C LEU A 480 -25.07 0.41 -1.61
N PRO A 481 -26.37 0.10 -1.52
CA PRO A 481 -27.16 0.42 -0.34
C PRO A 481 -26.80 -0.50 0.84
N ARG A 482 -27.10 -0.05 2.06
CA ARG A 482 -26.95 -0.88 3.25
C ARG A 482 -27.93 -2.06 3.22
N PRO A 483 -27.58 -3.18 3.88
CA PRO A 483 -28.50 -4.32 4.02
C PRO A 483 -29.86 -3.89 4.59
N GLY A 484 -30.93 -4.34 3.92
CA GLY A 484 -32.31 -4.00 4.32
C GLY A 484 -32.85 -2.70 3.69
N ILE A 485 -32.06 -1.91 3.00
CA ILE A 485 -32.49 -0.72 2.26
C ILE A 485 -32.82 -1.12 0.82
N ALA A 486 -34.07 -0.90 0.40
CA ALA A 486 -34.50 -1.19 -0.95
C ALA A 486 -34.18 -0.01 -1.90
N PRO A 487 -33.56 -0.25 -3.08
CA PRO A 487 -33.38 0.74 -4.12
C PRO A 487 -34.73 1.33 -4.59
N SER A 488 -34.77 2.65 -4.76
CA SER A 488 -35.93 3.34 -5.30
C SER A 488 -35.56 4.69 -5.92
N ASP A 489 -36.39 5.22 -6.82
CA ASP A 489 -36.21 6.56 -7.38
C ASP A 489 -36.30 7.65 -6.29
N ALA A 490 -37.10 7.43 -5.26
CA ALA A 490 -37.19 8.33 -4.11
C ALA A 490 -35.88 8.40 -3.34
N LEU A 491 -35.22 7.26 -3.09
CA LEU A 491 -33.91 7.21 -2.45
C LEU A 491 -32.82 7.85 -3.34
N ALA A 492 -32.88 7.64 -4.65
CA ALA A 492 -31.95 8.31 -5.58
C ALA A 492 -32.09 9.84 -5.53
N ALA A 493 -33.33 10.34 -5.53
CA ALA A 493 -33.62 11.77 -5.40
C ALA A 493 -33.17 12.34 -4.04
N ASP A 494 -33.33 11.57 -2.96
CA ASP A 494 -32.88 11.93 -1.62
C ASP A 494 -31.35 12.06 -1.56
N ILE A 495 -30.60 11.09 -2.09
CA ILE A 495 -29.12 11.15 -2.19
C ILE A 495 -28.70 12.35 -3.03
N GLN A 496 -29.36 12.64 -4.16
CA GLN A 496 -29.07 13.80 -5.00
C GLN A 496 -29.31 15.12 -4.24
N ALA A 497 -30.39 15.22 -3.49
CA ALA A 497 -30.70 16.39 -2.65
C ALA A 497 -29.67 16.52 -1.52
N PHE A 498 -29.31 15.42 -0.87
CA PHE A 498 -28.33 15.37 0.20
C PHE A 498 -26.97 15.97 -0.24
N VAL A 499 -26.51 15.61 -1.45
CA VAL A 499 -25.26 16.15 -2.00
C VAL A 499 -25.42 17.63 -2.41
N ARG A 500 -26.53 17.99 -3.07
CA ARG A 500 -26.80 19.36 -3.52
C ARG A 500 -26.85 20.37 -2.38
N ASP A 501 -27.35 19.95 -1.22
CA ASP A 501 -27.48 20.79 -0.05
C ASP A 501 -26.12 21.00 0.67
N ARG A 502 -25.10 20.20 0.35
CA ARG A 502 -23.81 20.17 1.06
C ARG A 502 -22.60 20.52 0.21
N LEU A 503 -22.69 20.30 -1.11
CA LEU A 503 -21.62 20.58 -2.05
C LEU A 503 -22.06 21.63 -3.08
N ALA A 504 -21.13 22.04 -3.94
CA ALA A 504 -21.44 23.00 -5.00
C ALA A 504 -22.43 22.41 -6.03
N ALA A 505 -23.27 23.26 -6.62
CA ALA A 505 -24.34 22.87 -7.54
C ALA A 505 -23.87 22.09 -8.77
N TYR A 506 -22.59 22.17 -9.14
CA TYR A 506 -22.02 21.39 -10.26
C TYR A 506 -21.53 20.00 -9.82
N GLN A 507 -21.38 19.72 -8.52
CA GLN A 507 -20.86 18.47 -7.99
C GLN A 507 -21.92 17.41 -7.71
N TYR A 508 -23.22 17.76 -7.60
CA TYR A 508 -24.23 16.75 -7.30
C TYR A 508 -24.40 15.74 -8.45
N PRO A 509 -24.56 14.45 -8.15
CA PRO A 509 -24.72 13.42 -9.18
C PRO A 509 -26.03 13.60 -9.93
N ARG A 510 -25.97 13.69 -11.25
CA ARG A 510 -27.17 13.76 -12.09
C ARG A 510 -27.82 12.41 -12.28
N HIS A 511 -27.03 11.36 -12.13
CA HIS A 511 -27.48 9.99 -12.20
C HIS A 511 -27.07 9.25 -10.93
N VAL A 512 -28.02 8.51 -10.35
CA VAL A 512 -27.75 7.59 -9.25
C VAL A 512 -28.21 6.20 -9.71
N GLU A 513 -27.30 5.23 -9.68
CA GLU A 513 -27.57 3.83 -9.98
C GLU A 513 -27.28 2.98 -8.77
N PHE A 514 -28.24 2.16 -8.37
CA PHE A 514 -28.02 1.20 -7.29
C PHE A 514 -27.44 -0.09 -7.85
N VAL A 515 -26.40 -0.57 -7.18
CA VAL A 515 -25.67 -1.79 -7.55
C VAL A 515 -25.63 -2.77 -6.40
N THR A 516 -25.47 -4.04 -6.72
CA THR A 516 -25.29 -5.11 -5.72
C THR A 516 -23.83 -5.31 -5.32
N GLU A 517 -22.90 -4.84 -6.17
CA GLU A 517 -21.46 -4.89 -5.93
C GLU A 517 -20.76 -3.78 -6.74
N LEU A 518 -19.60 -3.36 -6.29
CA LEU A 518 -18.71 -2.45 -7.00
C LEU A 518 -17.46 -3.20 -7.47
N PRO A 519 -16.96 -2.95 -8.70
CA PRO A 519 -15.72 -3.56 -9.16
C PRO A 519 -14.55 -3.06 -8.32
N MET A 520 -13.76 -3.99 -7.78
CA MET A 520 -12.64 -3.68 -6.89
C MET A 520 -11.34 -4.28 -7.39
N THR A 521 -10.23 -3.66 -7.02
CA THR A 521 -8.90 -4.24 -7.14
C THR A 521 -8.72 -5.33 -6.09
N ALA A 522 -7.66 -6.14 -6.23
CA ALA A 522 -7.27 -7.10 -5.20
C ALA A 522 -6.92 -6.45 -3.83
N THR A 523 -6.65 -5.15 -3.82
CA THR A 523 -6.39 -4.36 -2.60
C THR A 523 -7.64 -3.71 -2.02
N GLY A 524 -8.84 -3.95 -2.60
CA GLY A 524 -10.11 -3.37 -2.14
C GLY A 524 -10.41 -1.97 -2.70
N LYS A 525 -9.59 -1.43 -3.61
CA LYS A 525 -9.86 -0.13 -4.25
C LYS A 525 -10.88 -0.26 -5.38
N ILE A 526 -11.80 0.70 -5.49
CA ILE A 526 -12.80 0.76 -6.56
C ILE A 526 -12.12 0.97 -7.92
N ARG A 527 -12.50 0.15 -8.91
CA ARG A 527 -12.03 0.24 -10.29
C ARG A 527 -12.98 1.11 -11.11
N ARG A 528 -12.86 2.45 -10.99
CA ARG A 528 -13.73 3.41 -11.69
C ARG A 528 -13.68 3.26 -13.21
N LYS A 529 -12.54 2.85 -13.76
CA LYS A 529 -12.42 2.55 -15.17
C LYS A 529 -13.42 1.49 -15.64
N ASP A 530 -13.60 0.41 -14.88
CA ASP A 530 -14.55 -0.65 -15.25
C ASP A 530 -15.99 -0.13 -15.29
N LEU A 531 -16.33 0.79 -14.37
CA LEU A 531 -17.64 1.45 -14.36
C LEU A 531 -17.81 2.37 -15.58
N ARG A 532 -16.78 3.14 -15.96
CA ARG A 532 -16.79 3.96 -17.18
C ARG A 532 -16.91 3.12 -18.45
N ASP A 533 -16.14 2.03 -18.53
CA ASP A 533 -16.17 1.11 -19.68
C ASP A 533 -17.54 0.42 -19.82
N MET A 534 -18.15 0.03 -18.69
CA MET A 534 -19.52 -0.51 -18.65
C MET A 534 -20.55 0.49 -19.19
N GLU A 535 -20.47 1.76 -18.78
CA GLU A 535 -21.36 2.81 -19.27
C GLU A 535 -21.16 3.11 -20.75
N ALA A 536 -19.91 3.17 -21.20
CA ALA A 536 -19.60 3.35 -22.62
C ALA A 536 -20.11 2.18 -23.49
N ALA A 537 -20.07 0.94 -22.98
CA ALA A 537 -20.61 -0.23 -23.65
C ALA A 537 -22.16 -0.21 -23.71
N ARG A 538 -22.82 0.21 -22.63
CA ARG A 538 -24.30 0.37 -22.58
C ARG A 538 -24.79 1.39 -23.63
N ARG A 539 -24.09 2.52 -23.74
CA ARG A 539 -24.40 3.55 -24.71
C ARG A 539 -24.27 3.07 -26.16
N ARG A 540 -23.18 2.37 -26.48
CA ARG A 540 -22.98 1.80 -27.81
C ARG A 540 -24.09 0.83 -28.21
N LYS A 541 -24.59 0.03 -27.28
CA LYS A 541 -25.73 -0.87 -27.50
C LYS A 541 -27.06 -0.12 -27.65
N GLY A 542 -27.26 0.96 -26.91
CA GLY A 542 -28.49 1.79 -27.03
C GLY A 542 -28.53 2.71 -28.26
N GLN A 543 -27.41 2.94 -28.95
CA GLN A 543 -27.33 3.68 -30.20
C GLN A 543 -27.41 2.77 -31.45
N ALA A 544 -27.27 1.46 -31.28
CA ALA A 544 -27.32 0.47 -32.35
C ALA A 544 -28.71 -0.23 -32.50
N GLY A 545 -29.71 0.15 -31.69
CA GLY A 545 -31.11 -0.25 -31.74
C GLY A 545 -32.00 0.97 -32.01
#